data_92d8b2ac46b9928b77124fcb3f33ba3b
#
_entry.id   92d8b2ac46b9928b77124fcb3f33ba3b
#
_cell.length_a   1.000
_cell.length_b   1.000
_cell.length_c   1.000
_cell.angle_alpha   90.00
_cell.angle_beta   90.00
_cell.angle_gamma   90.00
#
_symmetry.space_group_name_H-M   'P 1'
#
loop_
_entity.id
_entity.type
_entity.pdbx_description
1 polymer ?
#
loop_
_entity_poly.entity_id
_entity_poly.type
_entity_poly.pdbx_seq_one_letter_code
_entity_poly.pdbx_strand_id
1 'polypeptide(L)'
;VNIYSFPMKYHPITGKDRFNRDYLGEHWNRKYIRAVQTILNATKGKIGVGKSFLEKAFGQTEEEFHNLLIMPELYILLRFFFEGLGLTQEWEKDFRELNEAQKKQALQLIYTNHIKSSDLSELPLPLKKVLRHYALNRDHVFMDSEKRYHLIESAKDILALRI
;
A
#
# COMPACT_ATOMS: atom_id res chain seq x y z
N VAL A 1 -25.66 2.89 -16.48
CA VAL A 1 -24.96 1.60 -16.67
C VAL A 1 -23.81 1.56 -15.67
N ASN A 2 -23.80 0.55 -14.80
CA ASN A 2 -22.67 0.33 -13.87
C ASN A 2 -21.57 -0.42 -14.64
N ILE A 3 -20.42 0.22 -14.79
CA ILE A 3 -19.25 -0.40 -15.42
C ILE A 3 -18.26 -0.75 -14.32
N TYR A 4 -17.80 -1.99 -14.33
CA TYR A 4 -16.82 -2.52 -13.40
C TYR A 4 -15.56 -2.92 -14.15
N SER A 5 -14.40 -2.57 -13.60
CA SER A 5 -13.10 -2.97 -14.14
C SER A 5 -12.44 -4.00 -13.23
N PHE A 6 -11.95 -5.07 -13.84
CA PHE A 6 -11.06 -6.02 -13.19
C PHE A 6 -9.68 -5.91 -13.83
N PRO A 7 -8.73 -5.23 -13.22
CA PRO A 7 -7.39 -5.13 -13.79
C PRO A 7 -6.71 -6.49 -13.70
N MET A 8 -6.26 -6.95 -14.82
CA MET A 8 -5.36 -8.10 -14.88
C MET A 8 -3.93 -7.63 -15.09
N LYS A 9 -3.00 -8.27 -14.40
CA LYS A 9 -1.58 -8.06 -14.67
C LYS A 9 -1.31 -8.38 -16.15
N TYR A 10 -0.62 -7.46 -16.84
CA TYR A 10 -0.17 -7.74 -18.20
C TYR A 10 0.72 -9.00 -18.21
N HIS A 11 0.49 -9.84 -19.17
CA HIS A 11 1.28 -11.04 -19.43
C HIS A 11 1.55 -11.15 -20.92
N PRO A 12 2.82 -11.33 -21.35
CA PRO A 12 3.14 -11.53 -22.74
C PRO A 12 2.45 -12.80 -23.28
N ILE A 13 1.79 -12.67 -24.42
CA ILE A 13 1.14 -13.82 -25.10
C ILE A 13 2.08 -14.52 -26.08
N THR A 14 3.20 -13.88 -26.41
CA THR A 14 4.24 -14.38 -27.32
C THR A 14 5.63 -14.20 -26.69
N GLY A 15 6.64 -14.84 -27.27
CA GLY A 15 8.03 -14.74 -26.82
C GLY A 15 8.38 -15.66 -25.65
N LYS A 16 9.59 -15.47 -25.12
CA LYS A 16 10.16 -16.33 -24.07
C LYS A 16 9.39 -16.29 -22.74
N ASP A 17 8.77 -15.14 -22.45
CA ASP A 17 8.09 -14.91 -21.19
C ASP A 17 6.59 -15.28 -21.20
N ARG A 18 6.07 -15.86 -22.30
CA ARG A 18 4.65 -16.20 -22.44
C ARG A 18 4.12 -17.17 -21.37
N PHE A 19 4.97 -17.96 -20.75
CA PHE A 19 4.62 -18.89 -19.67
C PHE A 19 5.12 -18.44 -18.28
N ASN A 20 5.83 -17.32 -18.22
CA ASN A 20 6.36 -16.78 -16.98
C ASN A 20 5.27 -16.04 -16.18
N ARG A 21 4.63 -16.73 -15.24
CA ARG A 21 3.58 -16.16 -14.39
C ARG A 21 4.08 -15.03 -13.48
N ASP A 22 5.38 -14.98 -13.20
CA ASP A 22 6.02 -13.94 -12.40
C ASP A 22 6.51 -12.75 -13.22
N TYR A 23 6.27 -12.76 -14.54
CA TYR A 23 6.65 -11.64 -15.40
C TYR A 23 6.13 -10.32 -14.88
N LEU A 24 7.01 -9.34 -14.82
CA LEU A 24 6.71 -7.94 -14.51
C LEU A 24 7.25 -7.09 -15.66
N GLY A 25 6.44 -6.18 -16.18
CA GLY A 25 6.89 -5.19 -17.16
C GLY A 25 7.98 -4.29 -16.55
N GLU A 26 8.82 -3.72 -17.42
CA GLU A 26 10.02 -2.95 -17.04
C GLU A 26 9.76 -1.84 -16.01
N HIS A 27 8.62 -1.16 -16.10
CA HIS A 27 8.25 -0.06 -15.21
C HIS A 27 7.38 -0.47 -14.01
N TRP A 28 7.19 -1.78 -13.81
CA TRP A 28 6.33 -2.32 -12.77
C TRP A 28 7.12 -3.12 -11.74
N ASN A 29 6.69 -3.03 -10.50
CA ASN A 29 7.13 -3.89 -9.42
C ASN A 29 5.93 -4.52 -8.71
N ARG A 30 6.17 -5.48 -7.81
CA ARG A 30 5.10 -6.19 -7.11
C ARG A 30 4.23 -5.25 -6.28
N LYS A 31 4.83 -4.25 -5.65
CA LYS A 31 4.11 -3.27 -4.83
C LYS A 31 3.16 -2.41 -5.65
N TYR A 32 3.58 -1.91 -6.80
CA TYR A 32 2.74 -1.09 -7.68
C TYR A 32 1.51 -1.86 -8.17
N ILE A 33 1.71 -3.10 -8.62
CA ILE A 33 0.60 -3.97 -9.04
C ILE A 33 -0.38 -4.17 -7.89
N ARG A 34 0.11 -4.47 -6.68
CA ARG A 34 -0.73 -4.65 -5.50
C ARG A 34 -1.46 -3.36 -5.10
N ALA A 35 -0.82 -2.21 -5.17
CA ALA A 35 -1.45 -0.93 -4.88
C ALA A 35 -2.62 -0.66 -5.83
N VAL A 36 -2.43 -0.80 -7.14
CA VAL A 36 -3.50 -0.62 -8.13
C VAL A 36 -4.64 -1.62 -7.91
N GLN A 37 -4.32 -2.89 -7.68
CA GLN A 37 -5.34 -3.90 -7.35
C GLN A 37 -6.12 -3.54 -6.07
N THR A 38 -5.44 -3.02 -5.07
CA THR A 38 -6.07 -2.63 -3.81
C THR A 38 -6.97 -1.40 -3.98
N ILE A 39 -6.55 -0.39 -4.75
CA ILE A 39 -7.41 0.75 -5.11
C ILE A 39 -8.69 0.26 -5.78
N LEU A 40 -8.57 -0.64 -6.75
CA LEU A 40 -9.71 -1.16 -7.48
C LEU A 40 -10.60 -2.06 -6.62
N ASN A 41 -10.04 -2.82 -5.69
CA ASN A 41 -10.81 -3.56 -4.69
C ASN A 41 -11.56 -2.62 -3.74
N ALA A 42 -10.91 -1.56 -3.25
CA ALA A 42 -11.53 -0.56 -2.37
C ALA A 42 -12.68 0.18 -3.05
N THR A 43 -12.55 0.46 -4.33
CA THR A 43 -13.57 1.11 -5.17
C THR A 43 -14.57 0.11 -5.78
N LYS A 44 -14.42 -1.19 -5.48
CA LYS A 44 -15.23 -2.28 -6.07
C LYS A 44 -15.18 -2.30 -7.60
N GLY A 45 -14.05 -1.88 -8.18
CA GLY A 45 -13.85 -1.82 -9.62
C GLY A 45 -14.76 -0.82 -10.36
N LYS A 46 -15.42 0.10 -9.63
CA LYS A 46 -16.29 1.09 -10.27
C LYS A 46 -15.45 2.07 -11.08
N ILE A 47 -15.82 2.23 -12.34
CA ILE A 47 -15.34 3.28 -13.26
C ILE A 47 -16.55 4.04 -13.79
N GLY A 48 -16.36 5.28 -14.20
CA GLY A 48 -17.47 6.09 -14.75
C GLY A 48 -18.32 6.82 -13.69
N VAL A 49 -17.85 6.89 -12.44
CA VAL A 49 -18.53 7.59 -11.34
C VAL A 49 -18.17 9.08 -11.22
N GLY A 50 -17.48 9.62 -12.21
CA GLY A 50 -17.11 11.03 -12.28
C GLY A 50 -15.69 11.33 -11.81
N LYS A 51 -15.22 12.54 -12.19
CA LYS A 51 -13.85 13.00 -11.97
C LYS A 51 -13.44 12.98 -10.50
N SER A 52 -14.28 13.53 -9.61
CA SER A 52 -13.99 13.62 -8.19
C SER A 52 -13.76 12.26 -7.50
N PHE A 53 -14.41 11.22 -7.98
CA PHE A 53 -14.18 9.86 -7.48
C PHE A 53 -12.83 9.32 -7.92
N LEU A 54 -12.48 9.52 -9.20
CA LEU A 54 -11.18 9.09 -9.73
C LEU A 54 -10.02 9.83 -9.07
N GLU A 55 -10.17 11.13 -8.85
CA GLU A 55 -9.19 11.95 -8.12
C GLU A 55 -8.98 11.46 -6.69
N LYS A 56 -10.04 11.08 -5.99
CA LYS A 56 -9.92 10.48 -4.66
C LYS A 56 -9.29 9.08 -4.69
N ALA A 57 -9.58 8.29 -5.71
CA ALA A 57 -9.08 6.91 -5.80
C ALA A 57 -7.60 6.86 -6.21
N PHE A 58 -7.19 7.69 -7.16
CA PHE A 58 -5.86 7.65 -7.78
C PHE A 58 -4.98 8.87 -7.50
N GLY A 59 -5.50 9.86 -6.78
CA GLY A 59 -4.82 11.14 -6.56
C GLY A 59 -5.15 12.16 -7.65
N GLN A 60 -4.90 13.43 -7.35
CA GLN A 60 -5.11 14.56 -8.25
C GLN A 60 -3.84 14.95 -8.99
N THR A 61 -2.69 14.56 -8.44
CA THR A 61 -1.37 14.86 -8.96
C THR A 61 -0.55 13.58 -9.16
N GLU A 62 0.49 13.67 -9.94
CA GLU A 62 1.46 12.58 -10.11
C GLU A 62 2.11 12.18 -8.79
N GLU A 63 2.43 13.14 -7.94
CA GLU A 63 3.01 12.91 -6.62
C GLU A 63 2.05 12.12 -5.71
N GLU A 64 0.77 12.52 -5.67
CA GLU A 64 -0.25 11.79 -4.90
C GLU A 64 -0.43 10.36 -5.42
N PHE A 65 -0.41 10.18 -6.74
CA PHE A 65 -0.49 8.84 -7.32
C PHE A 65 0.75 8.00 -6.96
N HIS A 66 1.94 8.56 -7.04
CA HIS A 66 3.17 7.87 -6.62
C HIS A 66 3.14 7.49 -5.14
N ASN A 67 2.66 8.38 -4.27
CA ASN A 67 2.48 8.09 -2.85
C ASN A 67 1.52 6.93 -2.63
N LEU A 68 0.41 6.87 -3.38
CA LEU A 68 -0.51 5.73 -3.33
C LEU A 68 0.14 4.42 -3.77
N LEU A 69 0.99 4.45 -4.81
CA LEU A 69 1.67 3.25 -5.29
C LEU A 69 2.60 2.63 -4.25
N ILE A 70 3.20 3.44 -3.37
CA ILE A 70 4.10 2.96 -2.31
C ILE A 70 3.42 2.82 -0.95
N MET A 71 2.26 3.43 -0.72
CA MET A 71 1.53 3.40 0.55
C MET A 71 1.24 1.98 1.06
N PRO A 72 1.22 1.72 2.37
CA PRO A 72 0.81 0.43 2.92
C PRO A 72 -0.55 -0.03 2.38
N GLU A 73 -0.68 -1.32 2.02
CA GLU A 73 -1.88 -1.85 1.35
C GLU A 73 -3.16 -1.59 2.15
N LEU A 74 -3.11 -1.72 3.48
CA LEU A 74 -4.27 -1.46 4.32
C LEU A 74 -4.69 0.00 4.34
N TYR A 75 -3.75 0.93 4.22
CA TYR A 75 -4.06 2.36 4.17
C TYR A 75 -4.78 2.72 2.88
N ILE A 76 -4.45 2.06 1.78
CA ILE A 76 -5.19 2.19 0.52
C ILE A 76 -6.60 1.58 0.66
N LEU A 77 -6.69 0.37 1.22
CA LEU A 77 -7.94 -0.39 1.31
C LEU A 77 -8.98 0.28 2.24
N LEU A 78 -8.52 0.83 3.36
CA LEU A 78 -9.35 1.46 4.40
C LEU A 78 -8.94 2.93 4.60
N ARG A 79 -8.80 3.66 3.50
CA ARG A 79 -8.21 4.99 3.44
C ARG A 79 -8.76 5.95 4.50
N PHE A 80 -10.08 6.14 4.53
CA PHE A 80 -10.71 7.07 5.48
C PHE A 80 -10.48 6.68 6.95
N PHE A 81 -10.38 5.40 7.22
CA PHE A 81 -10.14 4.90 8.56
C PHE A 81 -8.73 5.25 9.05
N PHE A 82 -7.70 4.95 8.26
CA PHE A 82 -6.31 5.23 8.62
C PHE A 82 -5.96 6.72 8.56
N GLU A 83 -6.58 7.48 7.65
CA GLU A 83 -6.51 8.95 7.65
C GLU A 83 -7.14 9.53 8.92
N GLY A 84 -8.30 9.04 9.33
CA GLY A 84 -8.99 9.48 10.56
C GLY A 84 -8.20 9.18 11.85
N LEU A 85 -7.37 8.14 11.86
CA LEU A 85 -6.46 7.80 12.95
C LEU A 85 -5.15 8.61 12.93
N GLY A 86 -4.88 9.38 11.87
CA GLY A 86 -3.63 10.10 11.67
C GLY A 86 -2.43 9.21 11.26
N LEU A 87 -2.65 7.90 11.05
CA LEU A 87 -1.58 6.95 10.73
C LEU A 87 -1.03 7.12 9.31
N THR A 88 -1.88 7.53 8.36
CA THR A 88 -1.44 7.86 7.00
C THR A 88 -0.51 9.06 7.01
N GLN A 89 -0.88 10.11 7.75
CA GLN A 89 -0.08 11.33 7.90
C GLN A 89 1.24 11.08 8.63
N GLU A 90 1.22 10.19 9.63
CA GLU A 90 2.42 9.76 10.35
C GLU A 90 3.39 9.05 9.40
N TRP A 91 2.90 8.08 8.61
CA TRP A 91 3.70 7.39 7.61
C TRP A 91 4.30 8.34 6.57
N GLU A 92 3.50 9.27 6.04
CA GLU A 92 3.97 10.26 5.06
C GLU A 92 5.05 11.17 5.64
N LYS A 93 4.88 11.59 6.89
CA LYS A 93 5.87 12.40 7.60
C LYS A 93 7.17 11.62 7.77
N ASP A 94 7.09 10.41 8.33
CA ASP A 94 8.25 9.55 8.57
C ASP A 94 9.00 9.27 7.25
N PHE A 95 8.27 9.04 6.14
CA PHE A 95 8.87 8.82 4.82
C PHE A 95 9.56 10.07 4.28
N ARG A 96 8.98 11.25 4.45
CA ARG A 96 9.59 12.53 4.01
C ARG A 96 10.86 12.89 4.79
N GLU A 97 10.93 12.52 6.06
CA GLU A 97 12.08 12.74 6.93
C GLU A 97 13.31 11.87 6.58
N LEU A 98 13.15 10.84 5.76
CA LEU A 98 14.26 10.02 5.30
C LEU A 98 15.19 10.83 4.37
N ASN A 99 16.50 10.65 4.54
CA ASN A 99 17.47 11.13 3.55
C ASN A 99 17.43 10.27 2.28
N GLU A 100 18.07 10.70 1.20
CA GLU A 100 18.02 10.04 -0.12
C GLU A 100 18.51 8.58 -0.09
N ALA A 101 19.55 8.27 0.68
CA ALA A 101 20.06 6.91 0.81
C ALA A 101 19.03 6.01 1.54
N GLN A 102 18.42 6.53 2.60
CA GLN A 102 17.37 5.85 3.36
C GLN A 102 16.09 5.66 2.53
N LYS A 103 15.68 6.67 1.76
CA LYS A 103 14.53 6.55 0.84
C LYS A 103 14.77 5.45 -0.18
N LYS A 104 15.95 5.41 -0.78
CA LYS A 104 16.32 4.36 -1.74
C LYS A 104 16.23 2.97 -1.10
N GLN A 105 16.77 2.81 0.10
CA GLN A 105 16.72 1.55 0.84
C GLN A 105 15.29 1.17 1.22
N ALA A 106 14.49 2.11 1.72
CA ALA A 106 13.08 1.89 2.03
C ALA A 106 12.29 1.44 0.79
N LEU A 107 12.46 2.13 -0.33
CA LEU A 107 11.78 1.80 -1.59
C LEU A 107 12.17 0.40 -2.11
N GLN A 108 13.44 0.01 -2.00
CA GLN A 108 13.87 -1.34 -2.38
C GLN A 108 13.12 -2.42 -1.59
N LEU A 109 12.94 -2.24 -0.28
CA LEU A 109 12.18 -3.15 0.56
C LEU A 109 10.68 -3.10 0.24
N ILE A 110 10.11 -1.91 0.08
CA ILE A 110 8.69 -1.72 -0.25
C ILE A 110 8.34 -2.39 -1.59
N TYR A 111 9.19 -2.27 -2.60
CA TYR A 111 8.94 -2.82 -3.95
C TYR A 111 8.86 -4.35 -3.98
N THR A 112 9.49 -5.04 -3.05
CA THR A 112 9.37 -6.50 -2.92
C THR A 112 7.95 -6.92 -2.50
N ASN A 113 7.25 -6.05 -1.80
CA ASN A 113 5.94 -6.29 -1.16
C ASN A 113 5.95 -7.48 -0.17
N HIS A 114 7.11 -7.77 0.43
CA HIS A 114 7.31 -8.89 1.37
C HIS A 114 8.07 -8.46 2.63
N ILE A 115 7.65 -7.35 3.25
CA ILE A 115 8.25 -6.86 4.48
C ILE A 115 7.74 -7.71 5.65
N LYS A 116 8.64 -8.47 6.28
CA LYS A 116 8.35 -9.24 7.50
C LYS A 116 8.78 -8.45 8.73
N SER A 117 8.13 -8.74 9.86
CA SER A 117 8.50 -8.13 11.14
C SER A 117 9.94 -8.43 11.55
N SER A 118 10.45 -9.63 11.20
CA SER A 118 11.84 -10.02 11.42
C SER A 118 12.84 -9.12 10.71
N ASP A 119 12.46 -8.62 9.52
CA ASP A 119 13.34 -7.84 8.68
C ASP A 119 13.57 -6.42 9.24
N LEU A 120 12.73 -6.00 10.19
CA LEU A 120 12.78 -4.67 10.79
C LEU A 120 13.76 -4.60 11.96
N SER A 121 14.12 -5.72 12.59
CA SER A 121 14.89 -5.75 13.84
C SER A 121 16.26 -5.08 13.72
N GLU A 122 16.94 -5.27 12.59
CA GLU A 122 18.30 -4.79 12.35
C GLU A 122 18.39 -3.44 11.62
N LEU A 123 17.25 -2.88 11.24
CA LEU A 123 17.23 -1.62 10.48
C LEU A 123 17.47 -0.40 11.39
N PRO A 124 18.05 0.69 10.85
CA PRO A 124 18.12 1.97 11.54
C PRO A 124 16.74 2.51 11.91
N LEU A 125 16.64 3.24 13.02
CA LEU A 125 15.37 3.76 13.54
C LEU A 125 14.51 4.53 12.51
N PRO A 126 15.06 5.42 11.65
CA PRO A 126 14.25 6.10 10.64
C PRO A 126 13.56 5.14 9.67
N LEU A 127 14.25 4.07 9.25
CA LEU A 127 13.67 3.05 8.37
C LEU A 127 12.62 2.20 9.10
N LYS A 128 12.87 1.86 10.38
CA LYS A 128 11.88 1.15 11.21
C LYS A 128 10.57 1.94 11.31
N LYS A 129 10.64 3.25 11.55
CA LYS A 129 9.47 4.12 11.64
C LYS A 129 8.58 4.02 10.39
N VAL A 130 9.16 4.08 9.21
CA VAL A 130 8.42 3.96 7.95
C VAL A 130 7.91 2.53 7.72
N LEU A 131 8.79 1.54 7.88
CA LEU A 131 8.49 0.18 7.44
C LEU A 131 7.57 -0.59 8.40
N ARG A 132 7.43 -0.16 9.66
CA ARG A 132 6.47 -0.73 10.62
C ARG A 132 5.02 -0.68 10.11
N HIS A 133 4.66 0.36 9.36
CA HIS A 133 3.32 0.52 8.79
C HIS A 133 2.95 -0.58 7.79
N TYR A 134 3.95 -1.21 7.15
CA TYR A 134 3.74 -2.33 6.22
C TYR A 134 3.58 -3.69 6.93
N ALA A 135 3.83 -3.75 8.22
CA ALA A 135 3.65 -4.97 9.00
C ALA A 135 2.18 -5.23 9.37
N LEU A 136 1.30 -4.26 9.21
CA LEU A 136 -0.14 -4.43 9.34
C LEU A 136 -0.65 -5.24 8.14
N ASN A 137 -1.37 -6.33 8.39
CA ASN A 137 -1.94 -7.18 7.36
C ASN A 137 -3.48 -7.24 7.45
N ARG A 138 -4.11 -7.87 6.46
CA ARG A 138 -5.57 -7.99 6.38
C ARG A 138 -6.18 -8.72 7.57
N ASP A 139 -5.49 -9.70 8.13
CA ASP A 139 -5.98 -10.50 9.23
C ASP A 139 -6.21 -9.66 10.50
N HIS A 140 -5.50 -8.54 10.60
CA HIS A 140 -5.70 -7.56 11.67
C HIS A 140 -6.96 -6.70 11.50
N VAL A 141 -7.59 -6.69 10.32
CA VAL A 141 -8.61 -5.68 9.96
C VAL A 141 -9.97 -6.29 9.55
N PHE A 142 -10.01 -7.54 9.08
CA PHE A 142 -11.25 -8.20 8.63
C PHE A 142 -12.05 -8.83 9.74
N MET A 143 -11.88 -8.40 10.98
CA MET A 143 -12.71 -8.84 12.07
C MET A 143 -14.01 -8.01 12.16
N ASP A 144 -15.03 -8.62 12.74
CA ASP A 144 -16.37 -8.15 13.02
C ASP A 144 -16.45 -6.68 13.48
N SER A 145 -17.54 -5.98 13.17
CA SER A 145 -17.69 -4.55 13.41
C SER A 145 -17.47 -4.11 14.86
N GLU A 146 -17.82 -4.93 15.83
CA GLU A 146 -17.53 -4.67 17.26
C GLU A 146 -16.03 -4.77 17.58
N LYS A 147 -15.33 -5.66 16.90
CA LYS A 147 -13.87 -5.83 17.05
C LYS A 147 -13.03 -4.77 16.34
N ARG A 148 -13.63 -3.99 15.42
CA ARG A 148 -12.92 -2.88 14.75
C ARG A 148 -12.43 -1.81 15.71
N TYR A 149 -13.17 -1.51 16.75
CA TYR A 149 -12.74 -0.53 17.76
C TYR A 149 -11.55 -1.04 18.57
N HIS A 150 -11.52 -2.32 18.92
CA HIS A 150 -10.37 -2.93 19.59
C HIS A 150 -9.15 -3.05 18.67
N LEU A 151 -9.34 -3.15 17.36
CA LEU A 151 -8.26 -3.16 16.37
C LEU A 151 -7.58 -1.80 16.20
N ILE A 152 -8.29 -0.70 16.43
CA ILE A 152 -7.71 0.64 16.38
C ILE A 152 -6.65 0.80 17.48
N GLU A 153 -6.99 0.38 18.68
CA GLU A 153 -6.08 0.38 19.83
C GLU A 153 -4.94 -0.62 19.58
N SER A 154 -5.24 -1.84 19.17
CA SER A 154 -4.22 -2.85 18.88
C SER A 154 -3.36 -2.51 17.66
N ALA A 155 -3.85 -1.79 16.65
CA ALA A 155 -3.02 -1.31 15.56
C ALA A 155 -2.01 -0.26 16.03
N LYS A 156 -2.43 0.67 16.89
CA LYS A 156 -1.53 1.62 17.54
C LYS A 156 -0.51 0.90 18.41
N ASP A 157 -0.94 -0.07 19.20
CA ASP A 157 -0.07 -0.89 20.05
C ASP A 157 0.93 -1.71 19.22
N ILE A 158 0.47 -2.34 18.11
CA ILE A 158 1.35 -3.06 17.20
C ILE A 158 2.38 -2.11 16.56
N LEU A 159 1.99 -0.92 16.22
CA LEU A 159 2.89 0.10 15.67
C LEU A 159 3.85 0.66 16.73
N ALA A 160 3.41 0.79 17.98
CA ALA A 160 4.23 1.24 19.12
C ALA A 160 5.24 0.18 19.57
N LEU A 161 4.84 -1.08 19.64
CA LEU A 161 5.67 -2.20 20.11
C LEU A 161 6.81 -2.59 19.15
N ARG A 162 6.83 -2.03 17.93
CA ARG A 162 7.81 -2.39 16.89
C ARG A 162 8.90 -1.34 16.65
N ILE A 163 8.98 -0.33 17.51
CA ILE A 163 10.08 0.62 17.57
C ILE A 163 11.05 0.21 18.67
#